data_1252f86acf6c862a95458010eda0c208
#
_entry.id   1252f86acf6c862a95458010eda0c208
#
_cell.length_a   1.000
_cell.length_b   1.000
_cell.length_c   1.000
_cell.angle_alpha   90.00
_cell.angle_beta   90.00
_cell.angle_gamma   90.00
#
_symmetry.space_group_name_H-M   'P 1'
#
loop_
_entity.id
_entity.type
_entity.pdbx_description
1 polymer ?
#
loop_
_entity_poly.entity_id
_entity_poly.type
_entity_poly.pdbx_seq_one_letter_code
_entity_poly.pdbx_strand_id
1 'polypeptide(L)'
;MVDMINWWLDKGVDGFRMDVINYISKPEGLPNGNEMIGQMMEFTGVEQYYYGPNLHKYLHEVRERAFEPHGAFSVGETPGIGMNMAKMLTGEERKELDMVFNFDQLETPGHVRFDDYKYDLNYYRDYIIQWMEGYGSNCWMSLFYNNHDNPRMISKVSTGEEDAVPLAKLLATMQFTLKGTPFMFQGDEMGLVNYPFASMDEITDVEAKGKYAELLEQGKTPDEAFSVILAGTREHTRVLLPWNEFPAGTRPELIQKEKPEVREFYKKLIELRHKEKALVYGKFKVLDKKKDRFVYKRSYKGIEFIIECNLGNKPRRAWKAEGCELILPEQVADAAILQPYEARIYRRIK
;
A
#
# COMPACT_ATOMS: atom_id res chain seq x y z
N MET A 1 1.31 -21.81 17.96
CA MET A 1 0.63 -20.78 17.14
C MET A 1 -0.88 -20.91 17.20
N VAL A 2 -1.48 -22.08 16.88
CA VAL A 2 -2.94 -22.29 16.94
C VAL A 2 -3.54 -21.92 18.30
N ASP A 3 -2.98 -22.43 19.40
CA ASP A 3 -3.51 -22.15 20.76
C ASP A 3 -3.43 -20.66 21.13
N MET A 4 -2.36 -19.96 20.71
CA MET A 4 -2.20 -18.53 20.91
C MET A 4 -3.27 -17.74 20.12
N ILE A 5 -3.51 -18.11 18.86
CA ILE A 5 -4.52 -17.47 18.01
C ILE A 5 -5.90 -17.68 18.62
N ASN A 6 -6.25 -18.92 18.98
CA ASN A 6 -7.54 -19.25 19.60
C ASN A 6 -7.76 -18.44 20.89
N TRP A 7 -6.72 -18.32 21.74
CA TRP A 7 -6.83 -17.55 22.97
C TRP A 7 -7.23 -16.08 22.73
N TRP A 8 -6.72 -15.46 21.64
CA TRP A 8 -7.12 -14.10 21.29
C TRP A 8 -8.51 -14.04 20.64
N LEU A 9 -8.86 -15.02 19.79
CA LEU A 9 -10.17 -15.11 19.16
C LEU A 9 -11.28 -15.30 20.21
N ASP A 10 -11.03 -16.13 21.23
CA ASP A 10 -11.93 -16.34 22.39
C ASP A 10 -12.15 -15.05 23.20
N LYS A 11 -11.25 -14.07 23.11
CA LYS A 11 -11.40 -12.74 23.70
C LYS A 11 -12.13 -11.74 22.82
N GLY A 12 -12.58 -12.14 21.64
CA GLY A 12 -13.36 -11.32 20.73
C GLY A 12 -12.54 -10.58 19.68
N VAL A 13 -11.32 -11.01 19.39
CA VAL A 13 -10.56 -10.53 18.22
C VAL A 13 -11.17 -11.11 16.95
N ASP A 14 -11.40 -10.29 15.91
CA ASP A 14 -12.09 -10.70 14.68
C ASP A 14 -11.16 -11.28 13.60
N GLY A 15 -9.85 -11.12 13.75
CA GLY A 15 -8.87 -11.63 12.78
C GLY A 15 -7.46 -11.16 13.05
N PHE A 16 -6.52 -11.59 12.21
CA PHE A 16 -5.08 -11.34 12.40
C PHE A 16 -4.40 -10.85 11.13
N ARG A 17 -3.55 -9.85 11.29
CA ARG A 17 -2.43 -9.60 10.41
C ARG A 17 -1.23 -10.38 10.95
N MET A 18 -0.65 -11.22 10.11
CA MET A 18 0.46 -12.10 10.49
C MET A 18 1.76 -11.62 9.84
N ASP A 19 2.70 -11.28 10.71
CA ASP A 19 4.00 -10.72 10.36
C ASP A 19 4.85 -11.76 9.62
N VAL A 20 5.45 -11.38 8.49
CA VAL A 20 6.31 -12.21 7.63
C VAL A 20 5.93 -13.69 7.58
N ILE A 21 4.65 -13.98 7.43
CA ILE A 21 4.08 -15.31 7.59
C ILE A 21 4.65 -16.34 6.61
N ASN A 22 5.17 -15.91 5.47
CA ASN A 22 5.84 -16.76 4.49
C ASN A 22 7.22 -17.26 4.96
N TYR A 23 7.70 -16.84 6.13
CA TYR A 23 8.99 -17.23 6.71
C TYR A 23 8.87 -18.25 7.85
N ILE A 24 7.68 -18.70 8.22
CA ILE A 24 7.49 -19.56 9.40
C ILE A 24 8.00 -21.00 9.23
N SER A 25 8.13 -21.48 8.00
CA SER A 25 8.56 -22.84 7.69
C SER A 25 10.05 -22.89 7.40
N LYS A 26 10.77 -23.72 8.18
CA LYS A 26 12.19 -23.99 8.01
C LYS A 26 12.40 -25.47 7.69
N PRO A 27 13.49 -25.82 6.97
CA PRO A 27 13.88 -27.23 6.80
C PRO A 27 14.27 -27.85 8.13
N GLU A 28 14.17 -29.16 8.22
CA GLU A 28 14.57 -29.93 9.41
C GLU A 28 16.07 -29.77 9.69
N GLY A 29 16.45 -29.71 10.96
CA GLY A 29 17.84 -29.56 11.38
C GLY A 29 18.39 -28.13 11.33
N LEU A 30 17.61 -27.15 10.90
CA LEU A 30 17.99 -25.73 10.82
C LEU A 30 19.40 -25.53 10.19
N PRO A 31 19.62 -25.95 8.95
CA PRO A 31 20.93 -25.81 8.28
C PRO A 31 21.35 -24.35 8.16
N ASN A 32 22.65 -24.11 8.18
CA ASN A 32 23.20 -22.79 7.90
C ASN A 32 22.89 -22.34 6.47
N GLY A 33 22.72 -21.03 6.29
CA GLY A 33 22.55 -20.45 4.97
C GLY A 33 23.85 -20.46 4.16
N ASN A 34 23.73 -20.31 2.85
CA ASN A 34 24.85 -20.14 1.95
C ASN A 34 25.29 -18.66 1.95
N GLU A 35 26.58 -18.40 2.27
CA GLU A 35 27.11 -17.04 2.39
C GLU A 35 26.99 -16.25 1.07
N MET A 36 27.21 -16.88 -0.08
CA MET A 36 27.07 -16.21 -1.37
C MET A 36 25.64 -15.78 -1.65
N ILE A 37 24.66 -16.66 -1.34
CA ILE A 37 23.22 -16.32 -1.46
C ILE A 37 22.87 -15.18 -0.49
N GLY A 38 23.34 -15.27 0.75
CA GLY A 38 23.12 -14.23 1.75
C GLY A 38 23.67 -12.86 1.32
N GLN A 39 24.86 -12.81 0.75
CA GLN A 39 25.46 -11.59 0.21
C GLN A 39 24.68 -11.05 -1.01
N MET A 40 24.32 -11.93 -1.95
CA MET A 40 23.59 -11.54 -3.17
C MET A 40 22.17 -11.03 -2.88
N MET A 41 21.50 -11.66 -1.91
CA MET A 41 20.11 -11.33 -1.56
C MET A 41 19.99 -10.30 -0.42
N GLU A 42 21.12 -9.91 0.19
CA GLU A 42 21.19 -9.05 1.39
C GLU A 42 20.45 -9.62 2.62
N PHE A 43 20.14 -10.93 2.60
CA PHE A 43 19.44 -11.65 3.66
C PHE A 43 20.12 -12.98 3.98
N THR A 44 20.80 -13.07 5.12
CA THR A 44 21.51 -14.28 5.54
C THR A 44 20.55 -15.46 5.73
N GLY A 45 20.80 -16.54 5.01
CA GLY A 45 20.03 -17.79 5.12
C GLY A 45 18.62 -17.73 4.54
N VAL A 46 18.30 -16.78 3.67
CA VAL A 46 16.96 -16.58 3.10
C VAL A 46 16.43 -17.86 2.42
N GLU A 47 17.27 -18.64 1.78
CA GLU A 47 16.92 -19.90 1.14
C GLU A 47 16.46 -20.98 2.12
N GLN A 48 16.74 -20.81 3.44
CA GLN A 48 16.34 -21.76 4.46
C GLN A 48 14.97 -21.43 5.09
N TYR A 49 14.46 -20.22 4.91
CA TYR A 49 13.19 -19.81 5.54
C TYR A 49 12.19 -19.17 4.61
N TYR A 50 12.63 -18.68 3.42
CA TYR A 50 11.73 -18.08 2.46
C TYR A 50 10.85 -19.16 1.81
N TYR A 51 9.53 -19.07 2.07
CA TYR A 51 8.54 -19.98 1.51
C TYR A 51 8.88 -21.48 1.72
N GLY A 52 9.23 -21.84 2.95
CA GLY A 52 9.79 -23.16 3.28
C GLY A 52 8.82 -24.33 3.11
N PRO A 53 9.30 -25.57 3.25
CA PRO A 53 8.65 -26.79 2.72
C PRO A 53 7.28 -27.10 3.35
N ASN A 54 7.03 -26.70 4.59
CA ASN A 54 5.79 -26.98 5.30
C ASN A 54 4.85 -25.76 5.41
N LEU A 55 5.14 -24.65 4.71
CA LEU A 55 4.37 -23.40 4.84
C LEU A 55 2.87 -23.62 4.63
N HIS A 56 2.49 -24.21 3.52
CA HIS A 56 1.09 -24.49 3.18
C HIS A 56 0.41 -25.39 4.24
N LYS A 57 1.09 -26.41 4.69
CA LYS A 57 0.58 -27.30 5.74
C LYS A 57 0.28 -26.53 7.03
N TYR A 58 1.18 -25.65 7.45
CA TYR A 58 1.01 -24.85 8.66
C TYR A 58 -0.10 -23.83 8.52
N LEU A 59 -0.21 -23.16 7.38
CA LEU A 59 -1.27 -22.19 7.13
C LEU A 59 -2.65 -22.86 7.06
N HIS A 60 -2.73 -24.01 6.41
CA HIS A 60 -3.96 -24.81 6.36
C HIS A 60 -4.39 -25.26 7.75
N GLU A 61 -3.46 -25.76 8.58
CA GLU A 61 -3.74 -26.15 9.97
C GLU A 61 -4.23 -24.96 10.81
N VAL A 62 -3.62 -23.79 10.67
CA VAL A 62 -4.06 -22.57 11.37
C VAL A 62 -5.46 -22.17 10.91
N ARG A 63 -5.75 -22.24 9.62
CA ARG A 63 -7.08 -21.94 9.07
C ARG A 63 -8.13 -22.87 9.66
N GLU A 64 -7.91 -24.18 9.57
CA GLU A 64 -8.85 -25.21 9.99
C GLU A 64 -9.11 -25.18 11.52
N ARG A 65 -8.04 -24.98 12.31
CA ARG A 65 -8.10 -25.12 13.78
C ARG A 65 -8.31 -23.82 14.55
N ALA A 66 -8.17 -22.67 13.89
CA ALA A 66 -8.31 -21.38 14.55
C ALA A 66 -9.26 -20.42 13.79
N PHE A 67 -8.98 -20.05 12.55
CA PHE A 67 -9.75 -19.01 11.88
C PHE A 67 -11.17 -19.47 11.48
N GLU A 68 -11.30 -20.64 10.87
CA GLU A 68 -12.59 -21.14 10.37
C GLU A 68 -13.62 -21.37 11.50
N PRO A 69 -13.26 -21.97 12.64
CA PRO A 69 -14.19 -22.14 13.76
C PRO A 69 -14.72 -20.83 14.35
N HIS A 70 -13.95 -19.76 14.29
CA HIS A 70 -14.33 -18.46 14.83
C HIS A 70 -14.91 -17.50 13.75
N GLY A 71 -14.96 -17.90 12.46
CA GLY A 71 -15.30 -16.99 11.38
C GLY A 71 -14.33 -15.81 11.24
N ALA A 72 -13.12 -15.97 11.70
CA ALA A 72 -12.10 -14.92 11.74
C ALA A 72 -11.39 -14.76 10.39
N PHE A 73 -10.98 -13.53 10.07
CA PHE A 73 -10.21 -13.26 8.85
C PHE A 73 -8.70 -13.29 9.10
N SER A 74 -7.96 -13.44 8.00
CA SER A 74 -6.50 -13.45 8.02
C SER A 74 -5.90 -12.61 6.89
N VAL A 75 -4.87 -11.83 7.21
CA VAL A 75 -4.04 -11.16 6.20
C VAL A 75 -2.56 -11.42 6.52
N GLY A 76 -1.84 -12.03 5.56
CA GLY A 76 -0.42 -12.32 5.69
C GLY A 76 0.45 -11.18 5.17
N GLU A 77 1.44 -10.77 5.93
CA GLU A 77 2.55 -10.02 5.36
C GLU A 77 3.49 -11.01 4.67
N THR A 78 3.73 -10.80 3.38
CA THR A 78 4.45 -11.77 2.54
C THR A 78 5.43 -11.07 1.61
N PRO A 79 6.54 -10.52 2.15
CA PRO A 79 7.55 -9.87 1.34
C PRO A 79 8.15 -10.84 0.31
N GLY A 80 8.44 -10.33 -0.89
CA GLY A 80 9.14 -11.05 -1.95
C GLY A 80 8.31 -12.08 -2.72
N ILE A 81 7.00 -12.25 -2.44
CA ILE A 81 6.16 -13.18 -3.20
C ILE A 81 5.52 -12.49 -4.42
N GLY A 82 5.64 -13.11 -5.58
CA GLY A 82 4.91 -12.69 -6.77
C GLY A 82 3.48 -13.23 -6.83
N MET A 83 2.73 -12.81 -7.85
CA MET A 83 1.29 -13.12 -8.02
C MET A 83 0.98 -14.64 -7.93
N ASN A 84 1.80 -15.51 -8.53
CA ASN A 84 1.51 -16.95 -8.52
C ASN A 84 1.62 -17.55 -7.11
N MET A 85 2.62 -17.12 -6.34
CA MET A 85 2.75 -17.54 -4.95
C MET A 85 1.61 -16.96 -4.10
N ALA A 86 1.22 -15.71 -4.33
CA ALA A 86 0.08 -15.11 -3.65
C ALA A 86 -1.22 -15.89 -3.90
N LYS A 87 -1.48 -16.35 -5.14
CA LYS A 87 -2.61 -17.25 -5.47
C LYS A 87 -2.57 -18.55 -4.69
N MET A 88 -1.38 -19.11 -4.53
CA MET A 88 -1.19 -20.36 -3.77
C MET A 88 -1.54 -20.20 -2.29
N LEU A 89 -1.42 -18.97 -1.76
CA LEU A 89 -1.72 -18.65 -0.36
C LEU A 89 -3.17 -18.21 -0.13
N THR A 90 -3.82 -17.59 -1.14
CA THR A 90 -5.09 -16.88 -0.96
C THR A 90 -6.25 -17.38 -1.82
N GLY A 91 -6.03 -18.38 -2.69
CA GLY A 91 -7.12 -18.99 -3.44
C GLY A 91 -8.17 -19.59 -2.47
N GLU A 92 -9.46 -19.31 -2.69
CA GLU A 92 -10.54 -19.79 -1.82
C GLU A 92 -10.49 -21.31 -1.59
N GLU A 93 -10.11 -22.07 -2.61
CA GLU A 93 -9.93 -23.52 -2.56
C GLU A 93 -8.74 -23.98 -1.71
N ARG A 94 -7.80 -23.07 -1.45
CA ARG A 94 -6.59 -23.37 -0.68
C ARG A 94 -6.86 -23.44 0.82
N LYS A 95 -7.84 -22.68 1.30
CA LYS A 95 -8.18 -22.57 2.73
C LYS A 95 -6.94 -22.28 3.60
N GLU A 96 -6.21 -21.25 3.25
CA GLU A 96 -5.01 -20.80 3.95
C GLU A 96 -5.21 -19.36 4.45
N LEU A 97 -4.91 -18.35 3.64
CA LEU A 97 -5.10 -16.94 3.98
C LEU A 97 -6.24 -16.32 3.18
N ASP A 98 -6.94 -15.34 3.75
CA ASP A 98 -7.97 -14.61 3.01
C ASP A 98 -7.34 -13.59 2.05
N MET A 99 -6.21 -12.99 2.43
CA MET A 99 -5.45 -12.05 1.59
C MET A 99 -3.99 -11.92 2.06
N VAL A 100 -3.17 -11.29 1.25
CA VAL A 100 -1.77 -11.00 1.56
C VAL A 100 -1.43 -9.54 1.28
N PHE A 101 -0.51 -8.97 2.05
CA PHE A 101 0.19 -7.75 1.70
C PHE A 101 1.40 -8.10 0.83
N ASN A 102 1.35 -7.66 -0.41
CA ASN A 102 2.47 -7.71 -1.35
C ASN A 102 3.15 -6.34 -1.41
N PHE A 103 4.46 -6.30 -1.50
CA PHE A 103 5.28 -5.08 -1.43
C PHE A 103 5.84 -4.63 -2.77
N ASP A 104 5.71 -5.42 -3.84
CA ASP A 104 6.29 -5.11 -5.15
C ASP A 104 5.88 -3.75 -5.71
N GLN A 105 4.69 -3.25 -5.33
CA GLN A 105 4.18 -1.95 -5.76
C GLN A 105 4.79 -0.76 -5.01
N LEU A 106 5.53 -0.97 -3.95
CA LEU A 106 6.04 0.12 -3.11
C LEU A 106 7.32 0.76 -3.66
N GLU A 107 8.06 0.03 -4.50
CA GLU A 107 9.27 0.52 -5.17
C GLU A 107 9.17 0.32 -6.69
N THR A 108 9.67 1.27 -7.47
CA THR A 108 9.81 1.11 -8.92
C THR A 108 10.94 0.11 -9.20
N PRO A 109 10.81 -0.81 -10.17
CA PRO A 109 11.84 -1.80 -10.47
C PRO A 109 13.21 -1.18 -10.69
N GLY A 110 14.24 -1.77 -10.08
CA GLY A 110 15.61 -1.28 -10.11
C GLY A 110 15.94 -0.29 -9.00
N HIS A 111 14.99 0.03 -8.15
CA HIS A 111 15.18 0.88 -6.98
C HIS A 111 14.90 0.12 -5.68
N VAL A 112 15.56 0.57 -4.62
CA VAL A 112 15.34 0.12 -3.25
C VAL A 112 14.85 1.29 -2.38
N ARG A 113 14.33 0.98 -1.20
CA ARG A 113 13.67 1.95 -0.33
C ARG A 113 14.51 3.20 0.01
N PHE A 114 15.84 3.05 0.14
CA PHE A 114 16.77 4.15 0.47
C PHE A 114 17.30 4.90 -0.76
N ASP A 115 16.83 4.59 -1.96
CA ASP A 115 17.20 5.35 -3.15
C ASP A 115 16.46 6.69 -3.19
N ASP A 116 17.17 7.76 -3.51
CA ASP A 116 16.57 9.06 -3.82
C ASP A 116 16.12 9.08 -5.27
N TYR A 117 14.85 8.73 -5.49
CA TYR A 117 14.22 8.73 -6.81
C TYR A 117 12.75 9.15 -6.73
N LYS A 118 12.19 9.51 -7.85
CA LYS A 118 10.74 9.80 -7.95
C LYS A 118 9.99 8.57 -8.39
N TYR A 119 9.03 8.14 -7.56
CA TYR A 119 8.20 6.99 -7.84
C TYR A 119 7.31 7.22 -9.08
N ASP A 120 7.32 6.29 -10.02
CA ASP A 120 6.52 6.36 -11.24
C ASP A 120 5.14 5.73 -11.04
N LEU A 121 4.09 6.56 -10.98
CA LEU A 121 2.72 6.08 -10.90
C LEU A 121 2.26 5.29 -12.14
N ASN A 122 2.95 5.39 -13.28
CA ASN A 122 2.69 4.51 -14.42
C ASN A 122 3.07 3.06 -14.10
N TYR A 123 4.15 2.85 -13.35
CA TYR A 123 4.51 1.51 -12.86
C TYR A 123 3.39 0.95 -11.96
N TYR A 124 2.91 1.74 -10.97
CA TYR A 124 1.80 1.32 -10.12
C TYR A 124 0.55 0.95 -10.94
N ARG A 125 0.19 1.78 -11.93
CA ARG A 125 -0.92 1.49 -12.84
C ARG A 125 -0.75 0.13 -13.52
N ASP A 126 0.42 -0.12 -14.12
CA ASP A 126 0.67 -1.34 -14.88
C ASP A 126 0.72 -2.58 -13.96
N TYR A 127 1.31 -2.45 -12.77
CA TYR A 127 1.25 -3.45 -11.70
C TYR A 127 -0.21 -3.78 -11.33
N ILE A 128 -1.01 -2.77 -11.03
CA ILE A 128 -2.42 -2.98 -10.63
C ILE A 128 -3.24 -3.60 -11.76
N ILE A 129 -3.02 -3.22 -13.02
CA ILE A 129 -3.69 -3.83 -14.17
C ILE A 129 -3.37 -5.33 -14.22
N GLN A 130 -2.09 -5.67 -14.14
CA GLN A 130 -1.64 -7.06 -14.16
C GLN A 130 -2.31 -7.89 -13.04
N TRP A 131 -2.37 -7.34 -11.83
CA TRP A 131 -2.99 -8.04 -10.69
C TRP A 131 -4.52 -8.12 -10.83
N MET A 132 -5.19 -7.05 -11.25
CA MET A 132 -6.64 -7.05 -11.46
C MET A 132 -7.09 -8.04 -12.54
N GLU A 133 -6.30 -8.23 -13.58
CA GLU A 133 -6.57 -9.15 -14.69
C GLU A 133 -6.10 -10.58 -14.39
N GLY A 134 -4.98 -10.71 -13.67
CA GLY A 134 -4.28 -11.99 -13.47
C GLY A 134 -4.61 -12.69 -12.17
N TYR A 135 -5.01 -12.01 -11.09
CA TYR A 135 -5.14 -12.61 -9.76
C TYR A 135 -6.31 -13.59 -9.62
N GLY A 136 -7.30 -13.49 -10.51
CA GLY A 136 -8.44 -14.41 -10.53
C GLY A 136 -9.65 -13.89 -9.76
N SER A 137 -10.76 -14.62 -9.90
CA SER A 137 -12.02 -14.29 -9.20
C SER A 137 -12.08 -14.85 -7.78
N ASN A 138 -11.31 -15.90 -7.51
CA ASN A 138 -11.21 -16.65 -6.25
C ASN A 138 -10.11 -16.13 -5.31
N CYS A 139 -9.48 -15.02 -5.64
CA CYS A 139 -8.52 -14.33 -4.79
C CYS A 139 -8.99 -12.90 -4.49
N TRP A 140 -8.56 -12.35 -3.35
CA TRP A 140 -8.93 -11.02 -2.92
C TRP A 140 -7.71 -10.19 -2.57
N MET A 141 -7.57 -9.00 -3.19
CA MET A 141 -6.40 -8.13 -2.97
C MET A 141 -6.52 -7.30 -1.71
N SER A 142 -5.39 -7.07 -1.05
CA SER A 142 -5.18 -5.90 -0.19
C SER A 142 -4.73 -4.71 -1.04
N LEU A 143 -5.33 -3.55 -0.81
CA LEU A 143 -5.02 -2.30 -1.52
C LEU A 143 -4.44 -1.29 -0.54
N PHE A 144 -3.16 -0.97 -0.66
CA PHE A 144 -2.49 -0.01 0.21
C PHE A 144 -1.33 0.67 -0.51
N TYR A 145 -0.93 1.83 -0.01
CA TYR A 145 0.23 2.60 -0.48
C TYR A 145 1.25 2.82 0.62
N ASN A 146 0.77 2.95 1.86
CA ASN A 146 1.57 3.28 3.02
C ASN A 146 1.41 2.23 4.10
N ASN A 147 2.47 2.06 4.87
CA ASN A 147 2.50 1.25 6.08
C ASN A 147 3.53 1.85 7.05
N HIS A 148 3.73 1.19 8.19
CA HIS A 148 4.68 1.62 9.23
C HIS A 148 6.16 1.35 8.91
N ASP A 149 6.46 0.75 7.75
CA ASP A 149 7.81 0.34 7.35
C ASP A 149 8.33 1.04 6.08
N ASN A 150 7.54 1.97 5.52
CA ASN A 150 7.91 2.69 4.31
C ASN A 150 7.64 4.19 4.42
N PRO A 151 8.41 5.05 3.73
CA PRO A 151 8.09 6.46 3.57
C PRO A 151 6.70 6.67 2.95
N ARG A 152 6.11 7.86 3.15
CA ARG A 152 4.82 8.22 2.56
C ARG A 152 4.87 8.23 1.03
N MET A 153 3.96 7.51 0.37
CA MET A 153 3.90 7.42 -1.10
C MET A 153 3.75 8.80 -1.76
N ILE A 154 3.01 9.72 -1.16
CA ILE A 154 2.90 11.10 -1.66
C ILE A 154 4.29 11.70 -1.86
N SER A 155 5.16 11.60 -0.86
CA SER A 155 6.51 12.18 -0.89
C SER A 155 7.46 11.42 -1.82
N LYS A 156 7.23 10.14 -2.06
CA LYS A 156 7.96 9.37 -3.07
C LYS A 156 7.62 9.81 -4.50
N VAL A 157 6.37 10.21 -4.74
CA VAL A 157 5.93 10.70 -6.06
C VAL A 157 6.35 12.15 -6.26
N SER A 158 6.09 13.03 -5.31
CA SER A 158 6.45 14.45 -5.36
C SER A 158 6.75 15.00 -3.98
N THR A 159 7.73 15.91 -3.92
CA THR A 159 8.06 16.70 -2.73
C THR A 159 7.47 18.12 -2.79
N GLY A 160 6.74 18.46 -3.87
CA GLY A 160 6.03 19.73 -3.98
C GLY A 160 4.87 19.80 -3.00
N GLU A 161 4.79 20.86 -2.22
CA GLU A 161 3.71 21.03 -1.22
C GLU A 161 2.34 21.14 -1.90
N GLU A 162 2.30 21.79 -3.08
CA GLU A 162 1.10 21.93 -3.92
C GLU A 162 0.55 20.61 -4.45
N ASP A 163 1.40 19.60 -4.58
CA ASP A 163 1.00 18.28 -5.08
C ASP A 163 0.39 17.38 -3.99
N ALA A 164 0.61 17.69 -2.71
CA ALA A 164 0.24 16.80 -1.61
C ALA A 164 -1.27 16.49 -1.56
N VAL A 165 -2.13 17.50 -1.70
CA VAL A 165 -3.58 17.34 -1.69
C VAL A 165 -4.10 16.61 -2.94
N PRO A 166 -3.71 17.00 -4.18
CA PRO A 166 -4.07 16.26 -5.38
C PRO A 166 -3.62 14.78 -5.33
N LEU A 167 -2.38 14.51 -4.93
CA LEU A 167 -1.85 13.15 -4.81
C LEU A 167 -2.61 12.33 -3.78
N ALA A 168 -2.89 12.88 -2.59
CA ALA A 168 -3.67 12.18 -1.57
C ALA A 168 -5.04 11.75 -2.13
N LYS A 169 -5.73 12.65 -2.83
CA LYS A 169 -7.04 12.38 -3.46
C LYS A 169 -6.94 11.37 -4.61
N LEU A 170 -5.90 11.45 -5.44
CA LEU A 170 -5.64 10.51 -6.53
C LEU A 170 -5.41 9.10 -5.98
N LEU A 171 -4.50 8.95 -5.02
CA LEU A 171 -4.18 7.66 -4.40
C LEU A 171 -5.41 7.06 -3.71
N ALA A 172 -6.14 7.87 -2.93
CA ALA A 172 -7.40 7.45 -2.32
C ALA A 172 -8.43 6.99 -3.37
N THR A 173 -8.60 7.74 -4.47
CA THR A 173 -9.53 7.36 -5.54
C THR A 173 -9.19 5.99 -6.10
N MET A 174 -7.94 5.73 -6.46
CA MET A 174 -7.53 4.42 -6.96
C MET A 174 -7.75 3.33 -5.89
N GLN A 175 -7.33 3.56 -4.65
CA GLN A 175 -7.45 2.59 -3.56
C GLN A 175 -8.91 2.18 -3.29
N PHE A 176 -9.83 3.14 -3.26
CA PHE A 176 -11.23 2.89 -2.90
C PHE A 176 -12.12 2.48 -4.07
N THR A 177 -11.65 2.56 -5.32
CA THR A 177 -12.45 2.18 -6.49
C THR A 177 -11.97 0.89 -7.17
N LEU A 178 -10.81 0.35 -6.82
CA LEU A 178 -10.32 -0.95 -7.27
C LEU A 178 -10.99 -2.11 -6.51
N LYS A 179 -10.91 -3.34 -7.09
CA LYS A 179 -11.42 -4.58 -6.44
C LYS A 179 -10.41 -5.04 -5.39
N GLY A 180 -10.83 -5.17 -4.14
CA GLY A 180 -10.00 -5.58 -3.02
C GLY A 180 -10.43 -4.88 -1.73
N THR A 181 -9.73 -5.12 -0.65
CA THR A 181 -9.93 -4.41 0.62
C THR A 181 -8.95 -3.24 0.71
N PRO A 182 -9.42 -1.99 0.78
CA PRO A 182 -8.54 -0.85 1.04
C PRO A 182 -8.05 -0.86 2.49
N PHE A 183 -6.74 -0.81 2.66
CA PHE A 183 -6.07 -0.65 3.93
C PHE A 183 -5.50 0.77 4.00
N MET A 184 -6.16 1.62 4.73
CA MET A 184 -5.78 3.01 4.92
C MET A 184 -4.81 3.09 6.09
N PHE A 185 -3.59 3.57 5.84
CA PHE A 185 -2.63 3.79 6.91
C PHE A 185 -2.91 5.13 7.61
N GLN A 186 -2.75 5.15 8.92
CA GLN A 186 -3.00 6.36 9.73
C GLN A 186 -2.27 7.58 9.15
N GLY A 187 -3.00 8.69 8.97
CA GLY A 187 -2.51 9.92 8.38
C GLY A 187 -2.68 10.05 6.86
N ASP A 188 -3.08 8.98 6.15
CA ASP A 188 -3.41 9.07 4.73
C ASP A 188 -4.62 9.97 4.52
N GLU A 189 -5.64 9.82 5.37
CA GLU A 189 -6.86 10.63 5.39
C GLU A 189 -6.60 12.09 5.78
N MET A 190 -5.46 12.36 6.39
CA MET A 190 -5.03 13.71 6.76
C MET A 190 -4.13 14.35 5.69
N GLY A 191 -3.75 13.61 4.65
CA GLY A 191 -2.84 14.05 3.61
C GLY A 191 -1.42 14.28 4.11
N LEU A 192 -0.95 13.49 5.09
CA LEU A 192 0.40 13.61 5.64
C LEU A 192 1.45 13.20 4.62
N VAL A 193 2.57 13.88 4.65
CA VAL A 193 3.76 13.65 3.84
C VAL A 193 4.92 13.16 4.72
N ASN A 194 6.10 12.91 4.14
CA ASN A 194 7.29 12.60 4.92
C ASN A 194 7.60 13.73 5.90
N TYR A 195 8.01 13.35 7.11
CA TYR A 195 8.38 14.31 8.15
C TYR A 195 9.76 14.92 7.84
N PRO A 196 9.94 16.24 7.97
CA PRO A 196 11.20 16.92 7.66
C PRO A 196 12.19 16.84 8.83
N PHE A 197 12.75 15.65 9.11
CA PHE A 197 13.78 15.51 10.13
C PHE A 197 14.98 16.40 9.84
N ALA A 198 15.51 17.05 10.88
CA ALA A 198 16.63 17.98 10.75
C ALA A 198 18.01 17.30 10.97
N SER A 199 18.07 16.18 11.68
CA SER A 199 19.33 15.47 11.97
C SER A 199 19.07 13.99 12.30
N MET A 200 20.16 13.21 12.32
CA MET A 200 20.11 11.80 12.78
C MET A 200 19.74 11.65 14.25
N ASP A 201 19.89 12.68 15.08
CA ASP A 201 19.49 12.63 16.49
C ASP A 201 17.97 12.50 16.67
N GLU A 202 17.20 12.91 15.68
CA GLU A 202 15.74 12.77 15.67
C GLU A 202 15.27 11.38 15.18
N ILE A 203 16.17 10.59 14.61
CA ILE A 203 15.87 9.24 14.10
C ILE A 203 16.11 8.22 15.21
N THR A 204 15.10 7.44 15.54
CA THR A 204 15.17 6.41 16.58
C THR A 204 15.32 5.01 16.01
N ASP A 205 14.90 4.80 14.78
CA ASP A 205 14.89 3.50 14.11
C ASP A 205 16.30 2.89 13.97
N VAL A 206 16.43 1.64 14.45
CA VAL A 206 17.69 0.90 14.49
C VAL A 206 18.22 0.61 13.08
N GLU A 207 17.34 0.31 12.13
CA GLU A 207 17.71 0.05 10.74
C GLU A 207 18.31 1.29 10.09
N ALA A 208 17.65 2.44 10.25
CA ALA A 208 18.16 3.72 9.74
C ALA A 208 19.54 4.08 10.35
N LYS A 209 19.70 3.86 11.65
CA LYS A 209 21.00 4.08 12.33
C LYS A 209 22.10 3.15 11.83
N GLY A 210 21.76 1.87 11.63
CA GLY A 210 22.69 0.89 11.06
C GLY A 210 23.11 1.27 9.64
N LYS A 211 22.13 1.63 8.79
CA LYS A 211 22.43 2.08 7.42
C LYS A 211 23.26 3.37 7.38
N TYR A 212 22.98 4.31 8.26
CA TYR A 212 23.79 5.53 8.38
C TYR A 212 25.24 5.22 8.72
N ALA A 213 25.49 4.36 9.71
CA ALA A 213 26.84 3.94 10.10
C ALA A 213 27.58 3.27 8.92
N GLU A 214 26.92 2.35 8.22
CA GLU A 214 27.44 1.69 7.02
C GLU A 214 27.87 2.71 5.94
N LEU A 215 27.04 3.71 5.68
CA LEU A 215 27.33 4.75 4.69
C LEU A 215 28.54 5.60 5.06
N LEU A 216 28.72 5.91 6.36
CA LEU A 216 29.91 6.59 6.86
C LEU A 216 31.18 5.73 6.70
N GLU A 217 31.10 4.42 6.98
CA GLU A 217 32.21 3.47 6.77
C GLU A 217 32.57 3.35 5.28
N GLN A 218 31.57 3.49 4.38
CA GLN A 218 31.79 3.55 2.92
C GLN A 218 32.37 4.88 2.44
N GLY A 219 32.62 5.86 3.37
CA GLY A 219 33.28 7.13 3.09
C GLY A 219 32.34 8.26 2.67
N LYS A 220 31.03 8.13 2.85
CA LYS A 220 30.09 9.25 2.64
C LYS A 220 30.27 10.28 3.77
N THR A 221 30.03 11.55 3.44
CA THR A 221 29.92 12.59 4.46
C THR A 221 28.65 12.42 5.29
N PRO A 222 28.55 12.96 6.51
CA PRO A 222 27.36 12.93 7.33
C PRO A 222 26.10 13.44 6.61
N ASP A 223 26.22 14.52 5.84
CA ASP A 223 25.10 15.11 5.10
C ASP A 223 24.62 14.20 3.95
N GLU A 224 25.56 13.61 3.19
CA GLU A 224 25.24 12.65 2.15
C GLU A 224 24.57 11.39 2.71
N ALA A 225 25.10 10.87 3.82
CA ALA A 225 24.52 9.71 4.49
C ALA A 225 23.11 10.04 5.03
N PHE A 226 22.93 11.19 5.66
CA PHE A 226 21.63 11.62 6.17
C PHE A 226 20.59 11.81 5.04
N SER A 227 21.00 12.36 3.89
CA SER A 227 20.11 12.47 2.72
C SER A 227 19.59 11.11 2.25
N VAL A 228 20.45 10.08 2.22
CA VAL A 228 20.05 8.71 1.91
C VAL A 228 19.05 8.18 2.95
N ILE A 229 19.30 8.43 4.23
CA ILE A 229 18.37 8.01 5.29
C ILE A 229 17.01 8.69 5.10
N LEU A 230 16.98 9.99 4.82
CA LEU A 230 15.73 10.72 4.57
C LEU A 230 14.95 10.19 3.37
N ALA A 231 15.60 9.62 2.36
CA ALA A 231 14.90 9.03 1.22
C ALA A 231 14.07 7.79 1.61
N GLY A 232 14.55 6.98 2.58
CA GLY A 232 14.00 5.65 2.84
C GLY A 232 13.59 5.34 4.26
N THR A 233 13.82 6.21 5.24
CA THR A 233 13.51 5.87 6.63
C THR A 233 12.03 5.69 6.89
N ARG A 234 11.67 4.62 7.58
CA ARG A 234 10.31 4.37 8.07
C ARG A 234 9.90 5.29 9.24
N GLU A 235 10.83 6.06 9.79
CA GLU A 235 10.54 7.06 10.83
C GLU A 235 9.51 8.10 10.34
N HIS A 236 9.45 8.40 9.04
CA HIS A 236 8.46 9.29 8.43
C HIS A 236 7.01 8.89 8.71
N THR A 237 6.75 7.61 8.94
CA THR A 237 5.41 7.07 9.20
C THR A 237 5.17 6.74 10.67
N ARG A 238 6.18 6.98 11.53
CA ARG A 238 6.13 6.72 12.98
C ARG A 238 6.12 7.98 13.82
N VAL A 239 5.80 9.13 13.20
CA VAL A 239 5.65 10.43 13.86
C VAL A 239 4.28 10.57 14.49
N LEU A 240 4.16 11.53 15.42
CA LEU A 240 2.88 11.87 16.04
C LEU A 240 1.89 12.40 15.02
N LEU A 241 0.63 11.98 15.14
CA LEU A 241 -0.46 12.49 14.34
C LEU A 241 -0.96 13.84 14.91
N PRO A 242 -1.57 14.71 14.09
CA PRO A 242 -2.03 16.03 14.49
C PRO A 242 -3.32 15.99 15.34
N TRP A 243 -3.28 15.31 16.48
CA TRP A 243 -4.37 15.32 17.45
C TRP A 243 -4.40 16.63 18.25
N ASN A 244 -5.53 16.89 18.91
CA ASN A 244 -5.69 18.11 19.73
C ASN A 244 -4.85 18.09 21.02
N GLU A 245 -4.51 16.90 21.51
CA GLU A 245 -3.73 16.70 22.74
C GLU A 245 -2.47 15.91 22.46
N PHE A 246 -1.35 16.36 23.00
CA PHE A 246 -0.04 15.73 22.80
C PHE A 246 0.60 15.43 24.15
N PRO A 247 1.47 14.39 24.23
CA PRO A 247 2.27 14.13 25.41
C PRO A 247 3.11 15.34 25.84
N ALA A 248 3.37 15.44 27.13
CA ALA A 248 4.27 16.48 27.65
C ALA A 248 5.65 16.40 26.98
N GLY A 249 6.20 17.54 26.59
CA GLY A 249 7.47 17.64 25.87
C GLY A 249 7.36 17.53 24.33
N THR A 250 6.18 17.28 23.79
CA THR A 250 5.96 17.37 22.34
C THR A 250 6.18 18.82 21.87
N ARG A 251 6.80 18.98 20.73
CA ARG A 251 6.97 20.26 20.04
C ARG A 251 5.87 20.43 19.00
N PRO A 252 4.78 21.19 19.29
CA PRO A 252 3.62 21.28 18.40
C PRO A 252 3.95 21.83 17.00
N GLU A 253 5.00 22.67 16.91
CA GLU A 253 5.48 23.25 15.65
C GLU A 253 6.04 22.21 14.68
N LEU A 254 6.44 21.03 15.18
CA LEU A 254 6.95 19.93 14.38
C LEU A 254 5.85 18.96 13.91
N ILE A 255 4.61 19.14 14.40
CA ILE A 255 3.51 18.28 14.01
C ILE A 255 2.93 18.76 12.69
N GLN A 256 2.88 17.87 11.71
CA GLN A 256 2.26 18.19 10.44
C GLN A 256 0.78 18.54 10.63
N LYS A 257 0.31 19.55 9.89
CA LYS A 257 -1.10 19.92 9.90
C LYS A 257 -1.89 18.98 8.97
N GLU A 258 -3.06 18.56 9.42
CA GLU A 258 -3.99 17.88 8.53
C GLU A 258 -4.46 18.81 7.40
N LYS A 259 -4.87 18.21 6.30
CA LYS A 259 -5.52 18.87 5.17
C LYS A 259 -7.00 18.48 5.18
N PRO A 260 -7.89 19.32 5.73
CA PRO A 260 -9.30 18.96 5.95
C PRO A 260 -10.03 18.51 4.69
N GLU A 261 -9.67 19.08 3.53
CA GLU A 261 -10.23 18.72 2.24
C GLU A 261 -9.86 17.29 1.78
N VAL A 262 -8.77 16.73 2.29
CA VAL A 262 -8.40 15.32 2.06
C VAL A 262 -9.30 14.43 2.91
N ARG A 263 -9.45 14.74 4.20
CA ARG A 263 -10.31 13.98 5.10
C ARG A 263 -11.77 13.94 4.63
N GLU A 264 -12.31 15.08 4.22
CA GLU A 264 -13.67 15.12 3.68
C GLU A 264 -13.80 14.32 2.38
N PHE A 265 -12.78 14.30 1.55
CA PHE A 265 -12.76 13.47 0.34
C PHE A 265 -12.74 11.97 0.67
N TYR A 266 -11.94 11.54 1.65
CA TYR A 266 -11.95 10.15 2.14
C TYR A 266 -13.31 9.72 2.67
N LYS A 267 -13.99 10.56 3.46
CA LYS A 267 -15.36 10.27 3.94
C LYS A 267 -16.31 10.00 2.79
N LYS A 268 -16.31 10.86 1.77
CA LYS A 268 -17.14 10.70 0.57
C LYS A 268 -16.80 9.43 -0.22
N LEU A 269 -15.53 9.09 -0.35
CA LEU A 269 -15.10 7.85 -1.00
C LEU A 269 -15.54 6.59 -0.24
N ILE A 270 -15.38 6.59 1.08
CA ILE A 270 -15.81 5.50 1.94
C ILE A 270 -17.32 5.30 1.83
N GLU A 271 -18.09 6.38 1.94
CA GLU A 271 -19.54 6.36 1.79
C GLU A 271 -19.97 5.84 0.42
N LEU A 272 -19.35 6.36 -0.66
CA LEU A 272 -19.60 5.90 -2.02
C LEU A 272 -19.32 4.41 -2.18
N ARG A 273 -18.19 3.93 -1.68
CA ARG A 273 -17.83 2.51 -1.75
C ARG A 273 -18.79 1.62 -0.96
N HIS A 274 -19.25 2.04 0.21
CA HIS A 274 -20.24 1.29 1.00
C HIS A 274 -21.60 1.19 0.28
N LYS A 275 -22.01 2.25 -0.39
CA LYS A 275 -23.28 2.27 -1.15
C LYS A 275 -23.20 1.49 -2.46
N GLU A 276 -22.06 1.48 -3.13
CA GLU A 276 -21.91 1.04 -4.50
C GLU A 276 -21.15 -0.29 -4.63
N LYS A 277 -21.87 -1.40 -4.63
CA LYS A 277 -21.30 -2.76 -4.80
C LYS A 277 -20.46 -2.91 -6.07
N ALA A 278 -20.68 -2.07 -7.09
CA ALA A 278 -19.87 -2.05 -8.30
C ALA A 278 -18.42 -1.69 -8.03
N LEU A 279 -18.13 -0.84 -7.04
CA LEU A 279 -16.77 -0.48 -6.64
C LEU A 279 -16.10 -1.59 -5.81
N VAL A 280 -16.88 -2.42 -5.12
CA VAL A 280 -16.37 -3.55 -4.32
C VAL A 280 -16.19 -4.80 -5.18
N TYR A 281 -17.26 -5.31 -5.77
CA TYR A 281 -17.33 -6.61 -6.45
C TYR A 281 -17.32 -6.52 -7.98
N GLY A 282 -17.41 -5.31 -8.55
CA GLY A 282 -17.55 -5.10 -9.98
C GLY A 282 -16.38 -5.65 -10.79
N LYS A 283 -16.69 -6.06 -12.03
CA LYS A 283 -15.67 -6.40 -13.02
C LYS A 283 -14.79 -5.17 -13.31
N PHE A 284 -13.50 -5.38 -13.39
CA PHE A 284 -12.52 -4.38 -13.79
C PHE A 284 -12.28 -4.43 -15.30
N LYS A 285 -12.16 -3.29 -15.95
CA LYS A 285 -11.75 -3.18 -17.36
C LYS A 285 -11.01 -1.88 -17.60
N VAL A 286 -9.82 -1.97 -18.16
CA VAL A 286 -9.05 -0.80 -18.62
C VAL A 286 -9.71 -0.18 -19.86
N LEU A 287 -9.81 1.14 -19.90
CA LEU A 287 -10.32 1.91 -21.04
C LEU A 287 -9.21 2.73 -21.72
N ASP A 288 -8.29 3.32 -20.95
CA ASP A 288 -7.11 4.03 -21.47
C ASP A 288 -5.95 3.92 -20.45
N LYS A 289 -4.74 3.60 -20.94
CA LYS A 289 -3.52 3.47 -20.14
C LYS A 289 -2.31 4.12 -20.82
N LYS A 290 -2.54 5.20 -21.58
CA LYS A 290 -1.45 5.99 -22.15
C LYS A 290 -0.58 6.58 -21.06
N LYS A 291 0.64 7.06 -21.42
CA LYS A 291 1.56 7.68 -20.47
C LYS A 291 0.85 8.68 -19.55
N ASP A 292 1.04 8.55 -18.25
CA ASP A 292 0.45 9.35 -17.16
C ASP A 292 -1.09 9.39 -17.17
N ARG A 293 -1.73 8.40 -17.76
CA ARG A 293 -3.19 8.25 -17.78
C ARG A 293 -3.60 6.87 -17.32
N PHE A 294 -4.63 6.83 -16.50
CA PHE A 294 -5.29 5.59 -16.12
C PHE A 294 -6.79 5.79 -16.11
N VAL A 295 -7.47 5.22 -17.11
CA VAL A 295 -8.93 5.21 -17.17
C VAL A 295 -9.42 3.78 -17.13
N TYR A 296 -10.28 3.48 -16.19
CA TYR A 296 -10.83 2.14 -16.05
C TYR A 296 -12.31 2.17 -15.66
N LYS A 297 -12.96 1.05 -15.89
CA LYS A 297 -14.37 0.84 -15.59
C LYS A 297 -14.52 -0.23 -14.52
N ARG A 298 -15.49 0.00 -13.63
CA ARG A 298 -16.02 -0.98 -12.70
C ARG A 298 -17.49 -1.23 -13.05
N SER A 299 -17.90 -2.49 -13.20
CA SER A 299 -19.27 -2.81 -13.58
C SER A 299 -19.85 -3.98 -12.79
N TYR A 300 -21.07 -3.83 -12.26
CA TYR A 300 -21.78 -4.84 -11.48
C TYR A 300 -23.28 -4.71 -11.64
N LYS A 301 -23.96 -5.79 -12.06
CA LYS A 301 -25.45 -5.84 -12.21
C LYS A 301 -26.05 -4.62 -12.91
N GLY A 302 -25.41 -4.20 -14.02
CA GLY A 302 -25.88 -3.08 -14.82
C GLY A 302 -25.47 -1.69 -14.34
N ILE A 303 -24.85 -1.56 -13.17
CA ILE A 303 -24.27 -0.30 -12.68
C ILE A 303 -22.83 -0.22 -13.20
N GLU A 304 -22.45 0.93 -13.74
CA GLU A 304 -21.12 1.19 -14.24
C GLU A 304 -20.54 2.48 -13.67
N PHE A 305 -19.31 2.38 -13.18
CA PHE A 305 -18.47 3.53 -12.81
C PHE A 305 -17.27 3.59 -13.76
N ILE A 306 -16.91 4.80 -14.15
CA ILE A 306 -15.69 5.10 -14.89
C ILE A 306 -14.83 5.97 -14.00
N ILE A 307 -13.59 5.57 -13.83
CA ILE A 307 -12.60 6.27 -13.03
C ILE A 307 -11.51 6.75 -13.98
N GLU A 308 -11.25 8.05 -13.95
CA GLU A 308 -10.21 8.69 -14.73
C GLU A 308 -9.16 9.30 -13.80
N CYS A 309 -7.88 9.00 -14.04
CA CYS A 309 -6.75 9.46 -13.26
C CYS A 309 -5.69 10.10 -14.16
N ASN A 310 -5.23 11.29 -13.80
CA ASN A 310 -4.00 11.88 -14.30
C ASN A 310 -2.87 11.53 -13.34
N LEU A 311 -1.94 10.69 -13.79
CA LEU A 311 -0.83 10.19 -12.97
C LEU A 311 0.41 11.10 -13.04
N GLY A 312 0.34 12.19 -13.79
CA GLY A 312 1.48 13.09 -14.01
C GLY A 312 1.23 14.51 -13.49
N ASN A 313 2.32 15.27 -13.45
CA ASN A 313 2.37 16.65 -12.95
C ASN A 313 2.03 17.72 -14.01
N LYS A 314 1.38 17.33 -15.11
CA LYS A 314 0.94 18.27 -16.16
C LYS A 314 -0.54 18.11 -16.43
N PRO A 315 -1.26 19.22 -16.74
CA PRO A 315 -2.64 19.14 -17.16
C PRO A 315 -2.81 18.28 -18.42
N ARG A 316 -3.94 17.60 -18.53
CA ARG A 316 -4.26 16.73 -19.67
C ARG A 316 -5.69 16.93 -20.11
N ARG A 317 -5.97 16.67 -21.39
CA ARG A 317 -7.34 16.61 -21.89
C ARG A 317 -8.10 15.49 -21.16
N ALA A 318 -9.25 15.81 -20.59
CA ALA A 318 -10.11 14.85 -19.93
C ALA A 318 -10.62 13.78 -20.92
N TRP A 319 -10.84 12.58 -20.41
CA TRP A 319 -11.48 11.50 -21.15
C TRP A 319 -12.96 11.84 -21.38
N LYS A 320 -13.48 11.50 -22.55
CA LYS A 320 -14.88 11.80 -22.88
C LYS A 320 -15.81 10.83 -22.17
N ALA A 321 -16.38 11.25 -21.06
CA ALA A 321 -17.34 10.49 -20.25
C ALA A 321 -18.79 10.71 -20.76
N GLU A 322 -19.03 10.50 -22.06
CA GLU A 322 -20.35 10.70 -22.67
C GLU A 322 -21.40 9.80 -21.99
N GLY A 323 -22.56 10.38 -21.63
CA GLY A 323 -23.64 9.69 -20.93
C GLY A 323 -23.31 9.29 -19.49
N CYS A 324 -22.38 10.01 -18.86
CA CYS A 324 -21.99 9.78 -17.48
C CYS A 324 -22.16 11.04 -16.64
N GLU A 325 -22.55 10.87 -15.40
CA GLU A 325 -22.62 11.89 -14.36
C GLU A 325 -21.30 11.89 -13.56
N LEU A 326 -20.74 13.06 -13.30
CA LEU A 326 -19.60 13.22 -12.39
C LEU A 326 -20.08 13.07 -10.96
N ILE A 327 -19.49 12.12 -10.23
CA ILE A 327 -19.82 11.83 -8.82
C ILE A 327 -18.80 12.45 -7.87
N LEU A 328 -17.51 12.29 -8.16
CA LEU A 328 -16.41 12.87 -7.36
C LEU A 328 -15.25 13.29 -8.26
N PRO A 329 -14.61 14.44 -7.97
CA PRO A 329 -15.08 15.47 -7.04
C PRO A 329 -16.41 16.07 -7.48
N GLU A 330 -17.16 16.67 -6.59
CA GLU A 330 -18.49 17.25 -6.90
C GLU A 330 -18.39 18.42 -7.88
N GLN A 331 -17.25 19.09 -7.90
CA GLN A 331 -16.95 20.20 -8.82
C GLN A 331 -15.52 20.07 -9.36
N VAL A 332 -15.33 20.45 -10.59
CA VAL A 332 -14.04 20.50 -11.27
C VAL A 332 -13.80 21.90 -11.84
N ALA A 333 -12.56 22.35 -11.84
CA ALA A 333 -12.18 23.65 -12.35
C ALA A 333 -12.44 23.77 -13.87
N ASP A 334 -12.21 22.69 -14.61
CA ASP A 334 -12.43 22.60 -16.05
C ASP A 334 -12.88 21.18 -16.41
N ALA A 335 -14.04 21.05 -17.03
CA ALA A 335 -14.56 19.75 -17.44
C ALA A 335 -13.74 19.11 -18.58
N ALA A 336 -13.07 19.92 -19.42
CA ALA A 336 -12.28 19.45 -20.55
C ALA A 336 -10.83 19.11 -20.20
N ILE A 337 -10.33 19.61 -19.06
CA ILE A 337 -8.94 19.45 -18.63
C ILE A 337 -8.88 18.77 -17.28
N LEU A 338 -8.11 17.71 -17.18
CA LEU A 338 -7.74 17.04 -15.96
C LEU A 338 -6.46 17.69 -15.42
N GLN A 339 -6.51 18.24 -14.23
CA GLN A 339 -5.36 18.91 -13.60
C GLN A 339 -4.26 17.90 -13.19
N PRO A 340 -3.05 18.34 -12.84
CA PRO A 340 -2.02 17.46 -12.29
C PRO A 340 -2.56 16.62 -11.13
N TYR A 341 -2.30 15.31 -11.16
CA TYR A 341 -2.71 14.36 -10.12
C TYR A 341 -4.22 14.36 -9.80
N GLU A 342 -5.06 14.88 -10.70
CA GLU A 342 -6.51 14.86 -10.53
C GLU A 342 -7.09 13.48 -10.87
N ALA A 343 -8.07 13.04 -10.08
CA ALA A 343 -8.90 11.89 -10.37
C ALA A 343 -10.38 12.26 -10.40
N ARG A 344 -11.15 11.61 -11.27
CA ARG A 344 -12.60 11.80 -11.43
C ARG A 344 -13.31 10.45 -11.42
N ILE A 345 -14.43 10.38 -10.73
CA ILE A 345 -15.32 9.23 -10.69
C ILE A 345 -16.64 9.61 -11.34
N TYR A 346 -16.98 8.88 -12.39
CA TYR A 346 -18.22 9.05 -13.13
C TYR A 346 -19.11 7.82 -12.95
N ARG A 347 -20.44 8.04 -12.90
CA ARG A 347 -21.45 6.99 -12.98
C ARG A 347 -22.16 7.09 -14.33
N ARG A 348 -22.30 5.96 -15.04
CA ARG A 348 -23.06 5.94 -16.28
C ARG A 348 -24.55 6.02 -15.97
N ILE A 349 -25.21 6.99 -16.59
CA ILE A 349 -26.66 7.13 -16.59
C ILE A 349 -27.20 6.16 -17.67
N LYS A 350 -28.14 5.32 -17.30
CA LYS A 350 -28.84 4.44 -18.23
C LYS A 350 -30.03 5.14 -18.83
#